data_b96731883d7144e3de11ca95dc4f7697
#
_entry.id   b96731883d7144e3de11ca95dc4f7697
#
_cell.length_a   1.000
_cell.length_b   1.000
_cell.length_c   1.000
_cell.angle_alpha   90.00
_cell.angle_beta   90.00
_cell.angle_gamma   90.00
#
_symmetry.space_group_name_H-M   'P 1'
#
loop_
_entity.id
_entity.type
_entity.pdbx_description
1 polymer ?
#
loop_
_entity_poly.entity_id
_entity_poly.type
_entity_poly.pdbx_seq_one_letter_code
_entity_poly.pdbx_strand_id
1 'polypeptide(L)'
;MEVAAQLRTAILSRVYRPGDRLPTERELVRQFGVSRVTVRDALRSLEAGGLIQVRIGGQGGPYVAHPDVAVLSTNLGNQLQLSGCTFWELAEARLAQETTAARLAAERAKPEDLALLEEALREAGEVGTAAASVDFHEAVARASGNRALWMMFAATRTLIREAFDELHALQPDMATSARRAHEALLAAIAGRDGDRAVELMRAHLSEFIERAGRATEAG
;
A
#
# COMPACT_ATOMS: atom_id res chain seq x y z
N MET A 1 -26.98 4.11 -13.40
CA MET A 1 -26.11 4.99 -12.58
C MET A 1 -26.65 5.23 -11.18
N GLU A 2 -27.93 5.36 -10.99
CA GLU A 2 -28.54 5.69 -9.68
C GLU A 2 -28.34 4.60 -8.61
N VAL A 3 -28.52 3.32 -8.93
CA VAL A 3 -28.36 2.20 -7.97
C VAL A 3 -26.94 2.12 -7.42
N ALA A 4 -25.93 2.18 -8.29
CA ALA A 4 -24.52 2.14 -7.87
C ALA A 4 -24.15 3.34 -6.99
N ALA A 5 -24.63 4.54 -7.33
CA ALA A 5 -24.36 5.75 -6.55
C ALA A 5 -24.99 5.69 -5.15
N GLN A 6 -26.24 5.24 -5.04
CA GLN A 6 -26.93 5.11 -3.75
C GLN A 6 -26.29 4.04 -2.86
N LEU A 7 -25.97 2.87 -3.41
CA LEU A 7 -25.26 1.82 -2.66
C LEU A 7 -23.85 2.29 -2.24
N ARG A 8 -23.11 2.97 -3.12
CA ARG A 8 -21.82 3.59 -2.78
C ARG A 8 -21.94 4.54 -1.60
N THR A 9 -22.91 5.44 -1.65
CA THR A 9 -23.17 6.39 -0.56
C THR A 9 -23.49 5.66 0.74
N ALA A 10 -24.35 4.64 0.72
CA ALA A 10 -24.71 3.86 1.89
C ALA A 10 -23.50 3.11 2.50
N ILE A 11 -22.60 2.59 1.67
CA ILE A 11 -21.37 1.93 2.11
C ILE A 11 -20.41 2.96 2.72
N LEU A 12 -20.12 4.06 2.02
CA LEU A 12 -19.16 5.06 2.48
C LEU A 12 -19.64 5.83 3.72
N SER A 13 -20.96 6.02 3.88
CA SER A 13 -21.56 6.59 5.09
C SER A 13 -21.72 5.56 6.23
N ARG A 14 -21.22 4.32 6.03
CA ARG A 14 -21.27 3.23 7.01
C ARG A 14 -22.68 2.79 7.45
N VAL A 15 -23.70 3.00 6.62
CA VAL A 15 -24.98 2.31 6.76
C VAL A 15 -24.77 0.81 6.62
N TYR A 16 -23.93 0.40 5.66
CA TYR A 16 -23.37 -0.95 5.57
C TYR A 16 -21.87 -0.89 5.91
N ARG A 17 -21.41 -1.75 6.82
CA ARG A 17 -20.03 -1.85 7.25
C ARG A 17 -19.27 -2.92 6.45
N PRO A 18 -17.94 -2.88 6.39
CA PRO A 18 -17.15 -3.98 5.84
C PRO A 18 -17.56 -5.33 6.44
N GLY A 19 -17.85 -6.31 5.57
CA GLY A 19 -18.36 -7.64 5.94
C GLY A 19 -19.87 -7.77 5.95
N ASP A 20 -20.62 -6.67 5.98
CA ASP A 20 -22.10 -6.73 5.94
C ASP A 20 -22.58 -7.24 4.58
N ARG A 21 -23.65 -8.01 4.63
CA ARG A 21 -24.36 -8.47 3.43
C ARG A 21 -25.28 -7.37 2.92
N LEU A 22 -25.16 -7.03 1.64
CA LEU A 22 -26.10 -6.16 0.95
C LEU A 22 -27.37 -6.93 0.58
N PRO A 23 -28.47 -6.23 0.27
CA PRO A 23 -29.65 -6.85 -0.28
C PRO A 23 -29.33 -7.63 -1.55
N THR A 24 -30.00 -8.76 -1.75
CA THR A 24 -29.83 -9.61 -2.94
C THR A 24 -30.25 -8.87 -4.23
N GLU A 25 -29.78 -9.34 -5.40
CA GLU A 25 -30.19 -8.79 -6.69
C GLU A 25 -31.72 -8.65 -6.80
N ARG A 26 -32.47 -9.67 -6.33
CA ARG A 26 -33.93 -9.67 -6.36
C ARG A 26 -34.55 -8.59 -5.46
N GLU A 27 -33.96 -8.36 -4.30
CA GLU A 27 -34.40 -7.32 -3.37
C GLU A 27 -34.07 -5.92 -3.91
N LEU A 28 -32.88 -5.73 -4.48
CA LEU A 28 -32.45 -4.48 -5.12
C LEU A 28 -33.35 -4.13 -6.32
N VAL A 29 -33.69 -5.12 -7.16
CA VAL A 29 -34.68 -4.93 -8.26
C VAL A 29 -36.02 -4.39 -7.74
N ARG A 30 -36.51 -4.96 -6.64
CA ARG A 30 -37.77 -4.49 -6.04
C ARG A 30 -37.65 -3.13 -5.38
N GLN A 31 -36.55 -2.90 -4.67
CA GLN A 31 -36.27 -1.66 -3.94
C GLN A 31 -36.11 -0.47 -4.87
N PHE A 32 -35.38 -0.65 -5.98
CA PHE A 32 -35.09 0.43 -6.92
C PHE A 32 -36.04 0.52 -8.11
N GLY A 33 -36.89 -0.48 -8.32
CA GLY A 33 -37.83 -0.49 -9.46
C GLY A 33 -37.17 -0.59 -10.82
N VAL A 34 -35.96 -1.19 -10.90
CA VAL A 34 -35.15 -1.27 -12.12
C VAL A 34 -34.99 -2.72 -12.61
N SER A 35 -34.43 -2.89 -13.81
CA SER A 35 -34.18 -4.21 -14.38
C SER A 35 -33.09 -4.97 -13.62
N ARG A 36 -33.09 -6.33 -13.73
CA ARG A 36 -32.01 -7.18 -13.21
C ARG A 36 -30.65 -6.84 -13.83
N VAL A 37 -30.64 -6.48 -15.11
CA VAL A 37 -29.40 -6.07 -15.82
C VAL A 37 -28.83 -4.83 -15.17
N THR A 38 -29.66 -3.82 -14.93
CA THR A 38 -29.24 -2.57 -14.27
C THR A 38 -28.63 -2.83 -12.88
N VAL A 39 -29.24 -3.72 -12.08
CA VAL A 39 -28.73 -4.08 -10.76
C VAL A 39 -27.38 -4.81 -10.88
N ARG A 40 -27.26 -5.78 -11.80
CA ARG A 40 -25.99 -6.49 -12.02
C ARG A 40 -24.86 -5.56 -12.45
N ASP A 41 -25.13 -4.63 -13.36
CA ASP A 41 -24.15 -3.67 -13.81
C ASP A 41 -23.72 -2.73 -12.68
N ALA A 42 -24.66 -2.33 -11.83
CA ALA A 42 -24.36 -1.55 -10.63
C ALA A 42 -23.46 -2.33 -9.65
N LEU A 43 -23.79 -3.60 -9.37
CA LEU A 43 -22.96 -4.45 -8.50
C LEU A 43 -21.59 -4.72 -9.10
N ARG A 44 -21.47 -5.01 -10.39
CA ARG A 44 -20.16 -5.15 -11.07
C ARG A 44 -19.29 -3.90 -10.98
N SER A 45 -19.91 -2.73 -11.14
CA SER A 45 -19.22 -1.44 -11.00
C SER A 45 -18.70 -1.22 -9.58
N LEU A 46 -19.48 -1.58 -8.55
CA LEU A 46 -19.06 -1.50 -7.16
C LEU A 46 -17.96 -2.51 -6.81
N GLU A 47 -18.04 -3.72 -7.38
CA GLU A 47 -17.04 -4.77 -7.21
C GLU A 47 -15.71 -4.40 -7.88
N ALA A 48 -15.75 -3.89 -9.11
CA ALA A 48 -14.56 -3.37 -9.81
C ALA A 48 -13.91 -2.20 -9.06
N GLY A 49 -14.72 -1.38 -8.36
CA GLY A 49 -14.25 -0.32 -7.48
C GLY A 49 -13.79 -0.80 -6.09
N GLY A 50 -13.79 -2.11 -5.81
CA GLY A 50 -13.35 -2.68 -4.53
C GLY A 50 -14.27 -2.38 -3.35
N LEU A 51 -15.51 -1.92 -3.58
CA LEU A 51 -16.46 -1.61 -2.52
C LEU A 51 -17.26 -2.82 -2.04
N ILE A 52 -17.44 -3.82 -2.90
CA ILE A 52 -18.15 -5.06 -2.59
C ILE A 52 -17.40 -6.27 -3.13
N GLN A 53 -17.76 -7.43 -2.65
CA GLN A 53 -17.36 -8.76 -3.11
C GLN A 53 -18.61 -9.59 -3.36
N VAL A 54 -18.77 -10.22 -4.52
CA VAL A 54 -19.86 -11.14 -4.79
C VAL A 54 -19.43 -12.57 -4.42
N ARG A 55 -20.10 -13.15 -3.41
CA ARG A 55 -19.86 -14.54 -2.98
C ARG A 55 -20.84 -15.50 -3.64
N ILE A 56 -20.33 -16.68 -4.01
CA ILE A 56 -21.12 -17.75 -4.64
C ILE A 56 -21.55 -18.77 -3.57
N GLY A 57 -22.72 -19.41 -3.76
CA GLY A 57 -23.21 -20.49 -2.89
C GLY A 57 -24.49 -20.15 -2.13
N GLY A 58 -24.92 -21.04 -1.23
CA GLY A 58 -26.22 -20.95 -0.53
C GLY A 58 -26.40 -19.69 0.34
N GLN A 59 -25.33 -19.15 0.87
CA GLN A 59 -25.28 -17.83 1.52
C GLN A 59 -24.60 -16.78 0.63
N GLY A 60 -24.58 -16.99 -0.68
CA GLY A 60 -24.00 -16.08 -1.64
C GLY A 60 -24.72 -14.74 -1.71
N GLY A 61 -24.15 -13.83 -2.49
CA GLY A 61 -24.67 -12.48 -2.71
C GLY A 61 -23.59 -11.40 -2.55
N PRO A 62 -23.97 -10.13 -2.69
CA PRO A 62 -23.02 -9.02 -2.53
C PRO A 62 -22.78 -8.74 -1.05
N TYR A 63 -21.50 -8.59 -0.69
CA TYR A 63 -21.02 -8.21 0.65
C TYR A 63 -20.15 -6.97 0.53
N VAL A 64 -20.20 -6.08 1.52
CA VAL A 64 -19.27 -4.95 1.60
C VAL A 64 -17.86 -5.49 1.78
N ALA A 65 -16.95 -5.09 0.90
CA ALA A 65 -15.57 -5.53 0.96
C ALA A 65 -14.83 -4.89 2.15
N HIS A 66 -13.85 -5.63 2.67
CA HIS A 66 -12.81 -5.00 3.49
C HIS A 66 -11.87 -4.21 2.57
N PRO A 67 -11.28 -3.10 3.06
CA PRO A 67 -10.26 -2.41 2.28
C PRO A 67 -9.19 -3.37 1.81
N ASP A 68 -8.99 -3.46 0.51
CA ASP A 68 -8.01 -4.34 -0.13
C ASP A 68 -6.97 -3.49 -0.86
N VAL A 69 -5.75 -3.55 -0.34
CA VAL A 69 -4.63 -2.81 -0.90
C VAL A 69 -4.23 -3.35 -2.28
N ALA A 70 -4.46 -4.64 -2.57
CA ALA A 70 -4.14 -5.21 -3.87
C ALA A 70 -4.97 -4.58 -5.00
N VAL A 71 -6.27 -4.33 -4.76
CA VAL A 71 -7.15 -3.61 -5.70
C VAL A 71 -6.65 -2.19 -5.92
N LEU A 72 -6.27 -1.49 -4.84
CA LEU A 72 -5.74 -0.13 -4.92
C LEU A 72 -4.40 -0.11 -5.68
N SER A 73 -3.49 -1.04 -5.39
CA SER A 73 -2.18 -1.15 -6.03
C SER A 73 -2.31 -1.38 -7.53
N THR A 74 -3.16 -2.32 -7.94
CA THR A 74 -3.40 -2.60 -9.37
C THR A 74 -3.94 -1.37 -10.10
N ASN A 75 -4.95 -0.71 -9.54
CA ASN A 75 -5.56 0.45 -10.19
C ASN A 75 -4.60 1.66 -10.26
N LEU A 76 -3.91 1.96 -9.16
CA LEU A 76 -2.94 3.07 -9.13
C LEU A 76 -1.74 2.77 -10.02
N GLY A 77 -1.20 1.55 -9.97
CA GLY A 77 -0.08 1.12 -10.81
C GLY A 77 -0.39 1.30 -12.30
N ASN A 78 -1.56 0.81 -12.74
CA ASN A 78 -2.00 1.01 -14.12
C ASN A 78 -2.09 2.48 -14.51
N GLN A 79 -2.61 3.34 -13.63
CA GLN A 79 -2.73 4.78 -13.91
C GLN A 79 -1.36 5.47 -13.96
N LEU A 80 -0.44 5.12 -13.06
CA LEU A 80 0.91 5.65 -13.08
C LEU A 80 1.66 5.26 -14.37
N GLN A 81 1.57 4.00 -14.79
CA GLN A 81 2.16 3.53 -16.04
C GLN A 81 1.55 4.23 -17.25
N LEU A 82 0.23 4.34 -17.33
CA LEU A 82 -0.46 5.03 -18.43
C LEU A 82 -0.15 6.52 -18.49
N SER A 83 0.12 7.15 -17.34
CA SER A 83 0.51 8.58 -17.29
C SER A 83 1.96 8.81 -17.72
N GLY A 84 2.75 7.75 -17.90
CA GLY A 84 4.18 7.86 -18.16
C GLY A 84 4.98 8.29 -16.92
N CYS A 85 4.46 8.02 -15.72
CA CYS A 85 5.17 8.29 -14.46
C CYS A 85 6.56 7.67 -14.50
N THR A 86 7.55 8.50 -14.30
CA THR A 86 8.96 8.10 -14.32
C THR A 86 9.39 7.51 -12.98
N PHE A 87 10.47 6.74 -13.00
CA PHE A 87 11.12 6.27 -11.76
C PHE A 87 11.45 7.43 -10.81
N TRP A 88 11.92 8.57 -11.35
CA TRP A 88 12.32 9.72 -10.54
C TRP A 88 11.14 10.36 -9.82
N GLU A 89 10.02 10.55 -10.51
CA GLU A 89 8.79 11.07 -9.89
C GLU A 89 8.26 10.13 -8.80
N LEU A 90 8.33 8.81 -9.02
CA LEU A 90 7.97 7.82 -8.01
C LEU A 90 8.91 7.87 -6.81
N ALA A 91 10.22 8.03 -7.02
CA ALA A 91 11.24 8.12 -5.99
C ALA A 91 11.10 9.41 -5.14
N GLU A 92 10.77 10.55 -5.77
CA GLU A 92 10.47 11.81 -5.07
C GLU A 92 9.21 11.67 -4.19
N ALA A 93 8.14 11.09 -4.72
CA ALA A 93 6.92 10.84 -3.97
C ALA A 93 7.17 9.92 -2.78
N ARG A 94 7.96 8.87 -2.97
CA ARG A 94 8.42 7.94 -1.95
C ARG A 94 9.20 8.65 -0.84
N LEU A 95 10.17 9.49 -1.22
CA LEU A 95 10.99 10.25 -0.26
C LEU A 95 10.12 11.14 0.66
N ALA A 96 9.17 11.87 0.08
CA ALA A 96 8.25 12.73 0.82
C ALA A 96 7.36 11.92 1.79
N GLN A 97 6.82 10.81 1.33
CA GLN A 97 5.90 9.96 2.08
C GLN A 97 6.61 9.22 3.22
N GLU A 98 7.74 8.59 2.94
CA GLU A 98 8.41 7.71 3.88
C GLU A 98 9.17 8.47 4.98
N THR A 99 9.72 9.64 4.69
CA THR A 99 10.28 10.51 5.74
C THR A 99 9.20 10.96 6.71
N THR A 100 8.00 11.27 6.22
CA THR A 100 6.85 11.59 7.07
C THR A 100 6.40 10.38 7.89
N ALA A 101 6.35 9.20 7.26
CA ALA A 101 5.99 7.95 7.95
C ALA A 101 6.99 7.59 9.06
N ALA A 102 8.29 7.77 8.82
CA ALA A 102 9.34 7.51 9.80
C ALA A 102 9.22 8.40 11.05
N ARG A 103 8.96 9.72 10.87
CA ARG A 103 8.70 10.63 11.98
C ARG A 103 7.51 10.15 12.81
N LEU A 104 6.38 9.89 12.14
CA LEU A 104 5.17 9.47 12.82
C LEU A 104 5.30 8.10 13.47
N ALA A 105 6.08 7.19 12.89
CA ALA A 105 6.39 5.91 13.51
C ALA A 105 7.18 6.09 14.82
N ALA A 106 8.18 6.95 14.84
CA ALA A 106 8.91 7.27 16.08
C ALA A 106 7.98 7.87 17.16
N GLU A 107 7.02 8.70 16.77
CA GLU A 107 6.07 9.31 17.70
C GLU A 107 5.01 8.34 18.24
N ARG A 108 4.58 7.35 17.41
CA ARG A 108 3.32 6.62 17.62
C ARG A 108 3.45 5.10 17.70
N ALA A 109 4.58 4.52 17.26
CA ALA A 109 4.74 3.07 17.22
C ALA A 109 4.46 2.44 18.60
N LYS A 110 3.69 1.36 18.59
CA LYS A 110 3.40 0.56 19.77
C LYS A 110 4.41 -0.58 19.88
N PRO A 111 4.49 -1.28 21.01
CA PRO A 111 5.34 -2.46 21.14
C PRO A 111 5.11 -3.50 20.04
N GLU A 112 3.85 -3.70 19.62
CA GLU A 112 3.50 -4.63 18.55
C GLU A 112 4.07 -4.19 17.20
N ASP A 113 4.08 -2.88 16.92
CA ASP A 113 4.63 -2.32 15.68
C ASP A 113 6.15 -2.46 15.65
N LEU A 114 6.83 -2.27 16.79
CA LEU A 114 8.27 -2.48 16.91
C LEU A 114 8.64 -3.95 16.67
N ALA A 115 7.88 -4.90 17.22
CA ALA A 115 8.09 -6.32 16.97
C ALA A 115 7.95 -6.68 15.49
N LEU A 116 7.00 -6.08 14.77
CA LEU A 116 6.84 -6.26 13.33
C LEU A 116 8.00 -5.66 12.52
N LEU A 117 8.55 -4.52 12.96
CA LEU A 117 9.73 -3.92 12.35
C LEU A 117 10.98 -4.78 12.54
N GLU A 118 11.17 -5.35 13.75
CA GLU A 118 12.27 -6.27 14.05
C GLU A 118 12.18 -7.55 13.20
N GLU A 119 10.97 -8.09 13.05
CA GLU A 119 10.74 -9.28 12.22
C GLU A 119 11.01 -9.01 10.74
N ALA A 120 10.51 -7.89 10.18
CA ALA A 120 10.78 -7.50 8.80
C ALA A 120 12.28 -7.30 8.56
N LEU A 121 13.01 -6.72 9.53
CA LEU A 121 14.46 -6.55 9.45
C LEU A 121 15.20 -7.89 9.48
N ARG A 122 14.77 -8.83 10.32
CA ARG A 122 15.34 -10.18 10.39
C ARG A 122 15.16 -10.94 9.07
N GLU A 123 13.95 -10.94 8.52
CA GLU A 123 13.65 -11.58 7.24
C GLU A 123 14.46 -10.96 6.09
N ALA A 124 14.62 -9.63 6.06
CA ALA A 124 15.47 -8.95 5.11
C ALA A 124 16.93 -9.40 5.20
N GLY A 125 17.42 -9.68 6.41
CA GLY A 125 18.80 -10.17 6.64
C GLY A 125 19.03 -11.61 6.21
N GLU A 126 18.03 -12.47 6.30
CA GLU A 126 18.12 -13.89 5.95
C GLU A 126 17.99 -14.11 4.43
N VAL A 127 17.10 -13.37 3.78
CA VAL A 127 16.76 -13.57 2.36
C VAL A 127 17.54 -12.65 1.44
N GLY A 128 17.97 -11.48 1.92
CA GLY A 128 18.82 -10.52 1.18
C GLY A 128 18.19 -9.99 -0.12
N THR A 129 16.86 -10.03 -0.23
CA THR A 129 16.14 -9.63 -1.44
C THR A 129 15.57 -8.22 -1.35
N ALA A 130 15.35 -7.61 -2.50
CA ALA A 130 14.63 -6.34 -2.63
C ALA A 130 13.22 -6.41 -2.00
N ALA A 131 12.52 -7.53 -2.14
CA ALA A 131 11.21 -7.74 -1.56
C ALA A 131 11.20 -7.53 -0.04
N ALA A 132 12.16 -8.13 0.67
CA ALA A 132 12.27 -8.02 2.12
C ALA A 132 12.64 -6.60 2.58
N SER A 133 13.43 -5.85 1.78
CA SER A 133 13.68 -4.44 2.04
C SER A 133 12.40 -3.60 1.94
N VAL A 134 11.58 -3.84 0.93
CA VAL A 134 10.30 -3.14 0.75
C VAL A 134 9.32 -3.47 1.88
N ASP A 135 9.35 -4.69 2.42
CA ASP A 135 8.51 -5.10 3.55
C ASP A 135 8.84 -4.34 4.85
N PHE A 136 10.13 -4.02 5.09
CA PHE A 136 10.52 -3.17 6.21
C PHE A 136 9.93 -1.75 6.08
N HIS A 137 9.99 -1.15 4.89
CA HIS A 137 9.38 0.17 4.66
C HIS A 137 7.85 0.17 4.82
N GLU A 138 7.19 -0.92 4.43
CA GLU A 138 5.76 -1.10 4.70
C GLU A 138 5.47 -1.17 6.20
N ALA A 139 6.29 -1.87 6.97
CA ALA A 139 6.17 -1.94 8.42
C ALA A 139 6.34 -0.55 9.07
N VAL A 140 7.29 0.28 8.59
CA VAL A 140 7.43 1.69 9.02
C VAL A 140 6.18 2.50 8.71
N ALA A 141 5.62 2.36 7.50
CA ALA A 141 4.40 3.05 7.11
C ALA A 141 3.20 2.64 7.99
N ARG A 142 3.09 1.37 8.38
CA ARG A 142 2.07 0.87 9.32
C ARG A 142 2.29 1.43 10.72
N ALA A 143 3.52 1.39 11.24
CA ALA A 143 3.90 1.90 12.55
C ALA A 143 3.65 3.41 12.72
N SER A 144 3.57 4.16 11.61
CA SER A 144 3.18 5.58 11.62
C SER A 144 1.79 5.83 12.21
N GLY A 145 0.93 4.81 12.31
CA GLY A 145 -0.47 4.92 12.69
C GLY A 145 -1.34 5.72 11.71
N ASN A 146 -0.78 6.16 10.59
CA ASN A 146 -1.49 6.89 9.54
C ASN A 146 -1.89 5.94 8.41
N ARG A 147 -3.16 5.54 8.40
CA ARG A 147 -3.70 4.61 7.40
C ARG A 147 -3.54 5.10 5.97
N ALA A 148 -3.63 6.42 5.73
CA ALA A 148 -3.49 6.97 4.39
C ALA A 148 -2.05 6.80 3.88
N LEU A 149 -1.04 7.10 4.70
CA LEU A 149 0.37 6.87 4.35
C LEU A 149 0.64 5.39 4.05
N TRP A 150 0.16 4.49 4.92
CA TRP A 150 0.30 3.06 4.68
C TRP A 150 -0.38 2.61 3.37
N MET A 151 -1.62 3.03 3.12
CA MET A 151 -2.33 2.64 1.89
C MET A 151 -1.66 3.20 0.63
N MET A 152 -1.14 4.43 0.68
CA MET A 152 -0.40 5.02 -0.44
C MET A 152 0.91 4.28 -0.70
N PHE A 153 1.67 3.94 0.35
CA PHE A 153 2.88 3.12 0.23
C PHE A 153 2.56 1.75 -0.39
N ALA A 154 1.59 1.05 0.19
CA ALA A 154 1.21 -0.27 -0.25
C ALA A 154 0.66 -0.29 -1.70
N ALA A 155 0.02 0.81 -2.14
CA ALA A 155 -0.44 0.94 -3.52
C ALA A 155 0.71 1.09 -4.54
N THR A 156 1.84 1.68 -4.16
CA THR A 156 3.02 1.84 -5.02
C THR A 156 4.05 0.72 -4.84
N ARG A 157 3.87 -0.15 -3.85
CA ARG A 157 4.82 -1.18 -3.43
C ARG A 157 5.33 -2.05 -4.60
N THR A 158 4.44 -2.50 -5.49
CA THR A 158 4.81 -3.36 -6.61
C THR A 158 5.76 -2.66 -7.57
N LEU A 159 5.46 -1.41 -7.94
CA LEU A 159 6.32 -0.60 -8.81
C LEU A 159 7.69 -0.33 -8.16
N ILE A 160 7.68 -0.04 -6.87
CA ILE A 160 8.90 0.15 -6.09
C ILE A 160 9.74 -1.13 -6.11
N ARG A 161 9.12 -2.29 -5.87
CA ARG A 161 9.81 -3.58 -5.86
C ARG A 161 10.43 -3.93 -7.21
N GLU A 162 9.71 -3.74 -8.30
CA GLU A 162 10.21 -3.98 -9.65
C GLU A 162 11.47 -3.14 -9.95
N ALA A 163 11.44 -1.85 -9.61
CA ALA A 163 12.61 -0.97 -9.76
C ALA A 163 13.79 -1.40 -8.86
N PHE A 164 13.51 -1.94 -7.67
CA PHE A 164 14.54 -2.46 -6.75
C PHE A 164 15.15 -3.76 -7.23
N ASP A 165 14.36 -4.68 -7.78
CA ASP A 165 14.86 -5.97 -8.29
C ASP A 165 15.88 -5.75 -9.41
N GLU A 166 15.60 -4.82 -10.33
CA GLU A 166 16.54 -4.45 -11.39
C GLU A 166 17.86 -3.89 -10.83
N LEU A 167 17.77 -2.96 -9.88
CA LEU A 167 18.95 -2.32 -9.32
C LEU A 167 19.79 -3.27 -8.43
N HIS A 168 19.14 -4.16 -7.66
CA HIS A 168 19.84 -5.17 -6.85
C HIS A 168 20.62 -6.17 -7.70
N ALA A 169 20.10 -6.53 -8.87
CA ALA A 169 20.81 -7.40 -9.81
C ALA A 169 22.13 -6.76 -10.30
N LEU A 170 22.16 -5.43 -10.39
CA LEU A 170 23.34 -4.66 -10.85
C LEU A 170 24.32 -4.32 -9.71
N GLN A 171 23.87 -4.25 -8.46
CA GLN A 171 24.66 -3.78 -7.31
C GLN A 171 24.44 -4.66 -6.06
N PRO A 172 25.14 -5.81 -5.94
CA PRO A 172 24.95 -6.75 -4.83
C PRO A 172 25.24 -6.21 -3.42
N ASP A 173 26.04 -5.15 -3.29
CA ASP A 173 26.39 -4.50 -2.01
C ASP A 173 25.25 -3.65 -1.43
N MET A 174 24.22 -3.36 -2.22
CA MET A 174 23.06 -2.59 -1.77
C MET A 174 22.32 -3.25 -0.61
N ALA A 175 22.20 -4.57 -0.60
CA ALA A 175 21.51 -5.28 0.48
C ALA A 175 22.19 -5.03 1.85
N THR A 176 23.53 -5.00 1.88
CA THR A 176 24.27 -4.74 3.12
C THR A 176 24.14 -3.28 3.58
N SER A 177 24.17 -2.31 2.66
CA SER A 177 23.96 -0.89 2.97
C SER A 177 22.54 -0.65 3.48
N ALA A 178 21.54 -1.18 2.78
CA ALA A 178 20.14 -1.07 3.16
C ALA A 178 19.89 -1.64 4.57
N ARG A 179 20.44 -2.81 4.88
CA ARG A 179 20.29 -3.43 6.20
C ARG A 179 20.79 -2.53 7.32
N ARG A 180 21.99 -1.96 7.18
CA ARG A 180 22.56 -1.05 8.20
C ARG A 180 21.70 0.21 8.38
N ALA A 181 21.15 0.75 7.29
CA ALA A 181 20.25 1.89 7.35
C ALA A 181 18.94 1.53 8.07
N HIS A 182 18.39 0.36 7.79
CA HIS A 182 17.16 -0.13 8.46
C HIS A 182 17.39 -0.39 9.95
N GLU A 183 18.55 -0.97 10.35
CA GLU A 183 18.92 -1.16 11.77
C GLU A 183 18.98 0.18 12.51
N ALA A 184 19.63 1.18 11.90
CA ALA A 184 19.72 2.53 12.49
C ALA A 184 18.34 3.21 12.58
N LEU A 185 17.51 3.05 11.56
CA LEU A 185 16.15 3.61 11.52
C LEU A 185 15.25 2.96 12.59
N LEU A 186 15.31 1.64 12.74
CA LEU A 186 14.59 0.94 13.81
C LEU A 186 15.01 1.43 15.19
N ALA A 187 16.32 1.63 15.42
CA ALA A 187 16.83 2.16 16.68
C ALA A 187 16.30 3.59 16.96
N ALA A 188 16.24 4.46 15.95
CA ALA A 188 15.68 5.81 16.09
C ALA A 188 14.18 5.78 16.37
N ILE A 189 13.41 4.90 15.71
CA ILE A 189 11.97 4.73 15.95
C ILE A 189 11.72 4.20 17.36
N ALA A 190 12.45 3.18 17.80
CA ALA A 190 12.36 2.61 19.14
C ALA A 190 12.77 3.63 20.22
N GLY A 191 13.78 4.46 19.93
CA GLY A 191 14.24 5.56 20.79
C GLY A 191 13.35 6.79 20.79
N ARG A 192 12.23 6.80 20.02
CA ARG A 192 11.31 7.95 19.92
C ARG A 192 11.94 9.21 19.33
N ASP A 193 13.01 9.07 18.57
CA ASP A 193 13.72 10.18 17.92
C ASP A 193 13.20 10.41 16.50
N GLY A 194 12.13 11.20 16.38
CA GLY A 194 11.47 11.48 15.09
C GLY A 194 12.36 12.27 14.12
N ASP A 195 13.19 13.20 14.61
CA ASP A 195 14.11 13.96 13.76
C ASP A 195 15.19 13.07 13.18
N ARG A 196 15.77 12.22 14.02
CA ARG A 196 16.75 11.24 13.60
C ARG A 196 16.17 10.20 12.62
N ALA A 197 14.94 9.75 12.85
CA ALA A 197 14.25 8.84 11.94
C ALA A 197 14.04 9.47 10.55
N VAL A 198 13.69 10.75 10.48
CA VAL A 198 13.56 11.49 9.20
C VAL A 198 14.91 11.59 8.49
N GLU A 199 15.97 11.96 9.22
CA GLU A 199 17.32 12.09 8.67
C GLU A 199 17.81 10.77 8.07
N LEU A 200 17.67 9.67 8.81
CA LEU A 200 18.09 8.33 8.40
C LEU A 200 17.28 7.82 7.19
N MET A 201 15.96 7.99 7.22
CA MET A 201 15.11 7.60 6.08
C MET A 201 15.49 8.40 4.83
N ARG A 202 15.69 9.70 4.96
CA ARG A 202 16.10 10.56 3.84
C ARG A 202 17.44 10.12 3.27
N ALA A 203 18.45 9.90 4.11
CA ALA A 203 19.78 9.48 3.69
C ALA A 203 19.72 8.13 2.95
N HIS A 204 18.98 7.16 3.50
CA HIS A 204 18.80 5.85 2.90
C HIS A 204 18.15 5.92 1.51
N LEU A 205 17.04 6.65 1.38
CA LEU A 205 16.36 6.78 0.10
C LEU A 205 17.15 7.61 -0.92
N SER A 206 17.87 8.64 -0.48
CA SER A 206 18.74 9.43 -1.36
C SER A 206 19.89 8.59 -1.90
N GLU A 207 20.53 7.75 -1.08
CA GLU A 207 21.55 6.80 -1.53
C GLU A 207 21.00 5.86 -2.62
N PHE A 208 19.79 5.34 -2.43
CA PHE A 208 19.12 4.51 -3.43
C PHE A 208 18.91 5.26 -4.75
N ILE A 209 18.36 6.48 -4.69
CA ILE A 209 18.11 7.32 -5.86
C ILE A 209 19.40 7.61 -6.63
N GLU A 210 20.48 7.99 -5.93
CA GLU A 210 21.78 8.25 -6.56
C GLU A 210 22.38 7.01 -7.22
N ARG A 211 22.26 5.84 -6.60
CA ARG A 211 22.73 4.57 -7.17
C ARG A 211 21.96 4.19 -8.43
N ALA A 212 20.63 4.39 -8.41
CA ALA A 212 19.78 4.16 -9.59
C ALA A 212 20.17 5.09 -10.76
N GLY A 213 20.49 6.37 -10.48
CA GLY A 213 20.94 7.32 -11.49
C GLY A 213 22.21 6.89 -12.17
N ARG A 214 23.22 6.48 -11.39
CA ARG A 214 24.49 6.00 -11.95
C ARG A 214 24.33 4.73 -12.80
N ALA A 215 23.41 3.84 -12.45
CA ALA A 215 23.15 2.63 -13.23
C ALA A 215 22.52 2.94 -14.60
N THR A 216 21.65 3.95 -14.65
CA THR A 216 20.99 4.38 -15.89
C THR A 216 21.94 5.12 -16.87
N GLU A 217 22.97 5.80 -16.35
CA GLU A 217 23.98 6.49 -17.17
C GLU A 217 25.06 5.56 -17.74
N ALA A 218 25.19 4.36 -17.18
CA ALA A 218 26.23 3.38 -17.54
C ALA A 218 25.76 2.32 -18.56
N GLY A 219 24.47 2.24 -18.89
CA GLY A 219 23.85 1.30 -19.82
C GLY A 219 23.32 1.98 -21.07
#